data_96332033abb93667263ece50c8fa57ee
#
_entry.id   96332033abb93667263ece50c8fa57ee
#
_cell.length_a   1.000
_cell.length_b   1.000
_cell.length_c   1.000
_cell.angle_alpha   90.00
_cell.angle_beta   90.00
_cell.angle_gamma   90.00
#
_symmetry.space_group_name_H-M   'P 1'
#
loop_
_entity.id
_entity.type
_entity.pdbx_description
1 polymer ?
#
loop_
_entity_poly.entity_id
_entity_poly.type
_entity_poly.pdbx_seq_one_letter_code
_entity_poly.pdbx_strand_id
1 'polypeptide(L)'
;MKRLSALFAALLVISALAACRTNKETDRISQSSVPVQSTVSDTLSDSLTAAGAASEASSEQTESAESSEPPKPEIVHVDGIKLSAYERTLTVGDRFMPIVTMSPANASNKAEKWESSNTAVATVNNYGNITAKSAGSCVVTVTSVDNPDIKAEFKVTVNEPVKVEMTYMDGILIVNKTYPLPQNYNPGVNPEAKAALDKMFAAAKAEQNLKMWVCSGFRSYTVQKSLYNSYVRRDGAKAADRYSARPGYSEHQTGLAFDINYADYRFKNTTEAKWLAANAYKYGFILRYPEGKESITGYMYEPWHYRYVGVESAKKIFDSGLTLEEYFGITSSYGG
;
A
#
# COMPACT_ATOMS: atom_id res chain seq x y z
N MET A 1 22.67 33.72 -0.57
CA MET A 1 22.63 32.24 -0.70
C MET A 1 22.20 31.52 0.60
N LYS A 2 21.42 32.16 1.49
CA LYS A 2 20.95 31.55 2.76
C LYS A 2 19.41 31.39 2.88
N ARG A 3 18.64 31.60 1.81
CA ARG A 3 17.16 31.55 1.85
C ARG A 3 16.52 30.38 1.06
N LEU A 4 17.31 29.57 0.34
CA LEU A 4 16.76 28.41 -0.41
C LEU A 4 16.68 27.12 0.42
N SER A 5 17.43 27.00 1.53
CA SER A 5 17.45 25.79 2.35
C SER A 5 16.22 25.60 3.27
N ALA A 6 15.47 26.67 3.55
CA ALA A 6 14.34 26.62 4.48
C ALA A 6 13.02 26.15 3.80
N LEU A 7 12.88 26.28 2.48
CA LEU A 7 11.66 25.84 1.77
C LEU A 7 11.63 24.34 1.50
N PHE A 8 12.77 23.67 1.40
CA PHE A 8 12.84 22.21 1.16
C PHE A 8 12.44 21.37 2.38
N ALA A 9 12.63 21.88 3.59
CA ALA A 9 12.29 21.16 4.83
C ALA A 9 10.78 21.12 5.10
N ALA A 10 10.02 22.11 4.64
CA ALA A 10 8.58 22.20 4.91
C ALA A 10 7.74 21.23 4.04
N LEU A 11 8.23 20.84 2.86
CA LEU A 11 7.49 19.94 1.95
C LEU A 11 7.59 18.46 2.34
N LEU A 12 8.62 18.06 3.08
CA LEU A 12 8.82 16.67 3.54
C LEU A 12 7.83 16.25 4.64
N VAL A 13 7.26 17.18 5.38
CA VAL A 13 6.41 16.92 6.56
C VAL A 13 5.02 16.38 6.20
N ILE A 14 4.49 16.70 5.02
CA ILE A 14 3.11 16.34 4.66
C ILE A 14 2.97 14.87 4.22
N SER A 15 4.03 14.23 3.78
CA SER A 15 3.97 12.89 3.16
C SER A 15 4.11 11.72 4.14
N ALA A 16 4.76 11.91 5.28
CA ALA A 16 4.85 10.87 6.30
C ALA A 16 3.49 10.61 7.01
N LEU A 17 2.62 11.63 7.06
CA LEU A 17 1.27 11.52 7.61
C LEU A 17 0.33 10.60 6.80
N ALA A 18 0.55 10.46 5.49
CA ALA A 18 -0.27 9.59 4.65
C ALA A 18 0.04 8.09 4.90
N ALA A 19 1.30 7.75 5.19
CA ALA A 19 1.69 6.37 5.50
C ALA A 19 1.15 5.88 6.85
N CYS A 20 1.07 6.77 7.85
CA CYS A 20 0.49 6.44 9.16
C CYS A 20 -1.04 6.33 9.16
N ARG A 21 -1.76 6.99 8.24
CA ARG A 21 -3.23 6.91 8.18
C ARG A 21 -3.75 5.62 7.57
N THR A 22 -3.05 5.00 6.64
CA THR A 22 -3.51 3.78 5.96
C THR A 22 -3.48 2.54 6.83
N ASN A 23 -2.58 2.46 7.83
CA ASN A 23 -2.51 1.31 8.74
C ASN A 23 -3.59 1.29 9.85
N LYS A 24 -4.26 2.42 10.13
CA LYS A 24 -5.35 2.43 11.12
C LYS A 24 -6.67 1.87 10.60
N GLU A 25 -6.87 1.88 9.29
CA GLU A 25 -8.14 1.46 8.67
C GLU A 25 -8.21 -0.06 8.42
N THR A 26 -7.06 -0.72 8.25
CA THR A 26 -6.98 -2.17 8.05
C THR A 26 -7.16 -2.98 9.34
N ASP A 27 -6.82 -2.44 10.50
CA ASP A 27 -7.00 -3.13 11.79
C ASP A 27 -8.45 -3.09 12.32
N ARG A 28 -9.34 -2.28 11.74
CA ARG A 28 -10.75 -2.20 12.15
C ARG A 28 -11.70 -3.18 11.45
N ILE A 29 -11.24 -3.88 10.41
CA ILE A 29 -12.12 -4.77 9.61
C ILE A 29 -12.09 -6.22 10.09
N SER A 30 -11.22 -6.59 11.04
CA SER A 30 -11.05 -7.98 11.48
C SER A 30 -11.85 -8.41 12.71
N GLN A 31 -12.73 -7.58 13.27
CA GLN A 31 -13.54 -7.99 14.43
C GLN A 31 -14.99 -7.51 14.29
N SER A 32 -15.81 -8.25 13.57
CA SER A 32 -17.23 -8.49 13.95
C SER A 32 -17.83 -9.53 13.00
N SER A 33 -17.95 -10.72 13.48
CA SER A 33 -18.83 -11.76 12.97
C SER A 33 -19.74 -12.19 14.12
N VAL A 34 -21.03 -11.83 14.09
CA VAL A 34 -22.11 -12.52 14.79
C VAL A 34 -23.38 -12.41 13.93
N PRO A 35 -24.23 -13.46 13.84
CA PRO A 35 -25.19 -13.67 12.76
C PRO A 35 -26.57 -13.05 13.03
N VAL A 36 -27.26 -12.69 11.94
CA VAL A 36 -28.66 -12.24 11.97
C VAL A 36 -29.58 -13.42 11.67
N GLN A 37 -30.50 -13.69 12.58
CA GLN A 37 -31.65 -14.54 12.38
C GLN A 37 -32.87 -13.74 11.90
N SER A 38 -33.57 -14.33 10.95
CA SER A 38 -34.82 -13.90 10.34
C SER A 38 -36.03 -14.06 11.29
N THR A 39 -37.00 -13.15 11.23
CA THR A 39 -38.43 -13.48 11.43
C THR A 39 -39.33 -12.57 10.60
N VAL A 40 -40.28 -13.23 9.95
CA VAL A 40 -41.38 -12.73 9.13
C VAL A 40 -42.60 -12.51 10.04
N SER A 41 -43.50 -11.57 9.73
CA SER A 41 -44.97 -11.67 9.77
C SER A 41 -45.63 -10.30 9.58
N ASP A 42 -46.37 -10.16 8.52
CA ASP A 42 -47.82 -10.05 8.28
C ASP A 42 -48.66 -9.15 9.23
N THR A 43 -49.47 -8.24 8.69
CA THR A 43 -50.94 -8.25 8.46
C THR A 43 -51.47 -6.80 8.28
N LEU A 44 -52.11 -6.56 7.15
CA LEU A 44 -53.55 -6.33 6.88
C LEU A 44 -54.26 -5.11 7.50
N SER A 45 -54.87 -4.39 6.58
CA SER A 45 -56.28 -3.92 6.44
C SER A 45 -56.68 -2.58 7.00
N ASP A 46 -57.32 -1.90 6.16
CA ASP A 46 -58.74 -1.43 5.97
C ASP A 46 -58.97 0.00 6.45
N SER A 47 -59.71 0.85 5.83
CA SER A 47 -60.91 0.95 5.05
C SER A 47 -61.36 2.44 4.99
N LEU A 48 -61.94 2.81 3.83
CA LEU A 48 -63.21 3.56 3.61
C LEU A 48 -63.45 4.95 4.33
N THR A 49 -63.85 5.99 3.67
CA THR A 49 -65.16 6.38 3.02
C THR A 49 -65.05 7.84 2.58
N ALA A 50 -65.43 8.23 1.40
CA ALA A 50 -66.70 8.51 0.77
C ALA A 50 -67.20 9.95 0.86
N ALA A 51 -67.71 10.41 -0.29
CA ALA A 51 -68.71 11.42 -0.60
C ALA A 51 -68.21 12.89 -0.70
N GLY A 52 -68.62 13.65 -1.66
CA GLY A 52 -69.56 13.57 -2.75
C GLY A 52 -69.76 14.90 -3.43
N ALA A 53 -70.25 14.78 -4.69
CA ALA A 53 -71.21 15.65 -5.43
C ALA A 53 -70.70 17.02 -5.93
N ALA A 54 -70.72 17.18 -7.19
CA ALA A 54 -71.64 17.48 -8.26
C ALA A 54 -71.33 18.79 -9.00
N SER A 55 -71.34 18.66 -10.29
CA SER A 55 -71.94 19.34 -11.43
C SER A 55 -71.30 20.70 -11.81
N GLU A 56 -71.11 21.09 -13.04
CA GLU A 56 -71.85 20.94 -14.31
C GLU A 56 -70.94 21.25 -15.53
N ALA A 57 -71.44 20.84 -16.63
CA ALA A 57 -70.94 20.84 -17.99
C ALA A 57 -70.49 22.17 -18.59
N SER A 58 -69.56 22.13 -19.56
CA SER A 58 -69.65 22.79 -20.89
C SER A 58 -68.59 22.26 -21.83
N SER A 59 -69.08 21.60 -22.90
CA SER A 59 -68.77 21.53 -24.34
C SER A 59 -67.35 21.78 -24.82
N GLU A 60 -66.87 20.73 -25.55
CA GLU A 60 -66.22 20.75 -26.89
C GLU A 60 -64.99 21.60 -27.13
N GLN A 61 -63.86 20.90 -27.27
CA GLN A 61 -63.12 20.89 -28.54
C GLN A 61 -62.14 19.72 -28.54
N THR A 62 -62.36 18.80 -29.49
CA THR A 62 -61.45 17.74 -29.90
C THR A 62 -60.21 18.35 -30.54
N GLU A 63 -59.10 18.41 -29.85
CA GLU A 63 -57.79 18.53 -30.45
C GLU A 63 -57.07 17.21 -30.21
N SER A 64 -56.85 16.47 -31.29
CA SER A 64 -56.09 15.23 -31.32
C SER A 64 -54.66 15.53 -30.89
N ALA A 65 -54.34 15.32 -29.60
CA ALA A 65 -52.98 15.27 -29.14
C ALA A 65 -52.36 13.96 -29.65
N GLU A 66 -51.57 14.08 -30.71
CA GLU A 66 -50.66 13.08 -31.19
C GLU A 66 -49.73 12.75 -30.02
N SER A 67 -49.89 11.56 -29.44
CA SER A 67 -49.01 11.03 -28.37
C SER A 67 -47.65 10.76 -29.03
N SER A 68 -46.78 11.76 -29.02
CA SER A 68 -45.38 11.57 -29.36
C SER A 68 -44.72 10.79 -28.19
N GLU A 69 -44.62 9.48 -28.36
CA GLU A 69 -43.76 8.64 -27.55
C GLU A 69 -42.36 9.27 -27.53
N PRO A 70 -41.70 9.43 -26.35
CA PRO A 70 -40.37 10.01 -26.33
C PRO A 70 -39.43 9.15 -27.19
N PRO A 71 -38.54 9.74 -27.98
CA PRO A 71 -37.68 9.01 -28.87
C PRO A 71 -36.89 7.95 -28.07
N LYS A 72 -36.98 6.72 -28.52
CA LYS A 72 -36.20 5.59 -27.93
C LYS A 72 -34.76 6.02 -27.97
N PRO A 73 -34.03 5.91 -26.81
CA PRO A 73 -32.62 6.30 -26.76
C PRO A 73 -31.83 5.56 -27.83
N GLU A 74 -31.08 6.28 -28.63
CA GLU A 74 -30.20 5.71 -29.65
C GLU A 74 -29.11 4.87 -28.97
N ILE A 75 -28.96 3.60 -29.35
CA ILE A 75 -27.91 2.73 -28.86
C ILE A 75 -26.64 3.04 -29.63
N VAL A 76 -25.62 3.53 -28.91
CA VAL A 76 -24.29 3.78 -29.46
C VAL A 76 -23.40 2.59 -29.12
N HIS A 77 -22.93 1.88 -30.14
CA HIS A 77 -22.09 0.70 -29.99
C HIS A 77 -20.60 1.04 -29.80
N VAL A 78 -19.85 0.14 -29.18
CA VAL A 78 -18.40 0.23 -29.08
C VAL A 78 -17.76 -0.08 -30.43
N ASP A 79 -16.89 0.82 -30.89
CA ASP A 79 -16.12 0.71 -32.13
C ASP A 79 -14.61 0.56 -31.92
N GLY A 80 -14.12 0.72 -30.69
CA GLY A 80 -12.69 0.54 -30.36
C GLY A 80 -12.38 0.34 -28.90
N ILE A 81 -11.27 -0.38 -28.63
CA ILE A 81 -10.67 -0.54 -27.32
C ILE A 81 -9.20 -0.12 -27.39
N LYS A 82 -8.77 0.73 -26.45
CA LYS A 82 -7.38 1.15 -26.28
C LYS A 82 -6.91 0.82 -24.86
N LEU A 83 -5.70 0.28 -24.74
CA LEU A 83 -5.04 0.00 -23.46
C LEU A 83 -3.99 1.06 -23.13
N SER A 84 -3.77 1.34 -21.85
CA SER A 84 -2.68 2.23 -21.38
C SER A 84 -1.28 1.67 -21.66
N ALA A 85 -1.17 0.37 -21.87
CA ALA A 85 0.02 -0.36 -22.30
C ALA A 85 -0.42 -1.65 -23.02
N TYR A 86 0.44 -2.21 -23.86
CA TYR A 86 0.16 -3.45 -24.61
C TYR A 86 1.07 -4.61 -24.21
N GLU A 87 2.07 -4.35 -23.37
CA GLU A 87 2.93 -5.39 -22.82
C GLU A 87 3.46 -5.00 -21.44
N ARG A 88 3.81 -5.99 -20.63
CA ARG A 88 4.49 -5.81 -19.36
C ARG A 88 5.23 -7.06 -18.92
N THR A 89 6.42 -6.84 -18.36
CA THR A 89 7.14 -7.86 -17.59
C THR A 89 6.76 -7.74 -16.11
N LEU A 90 6.36 -8.86 -15.52
CA LEU A 90 6.00 -9.03 -14.13
C LEU A 90 6.92 -10.08 -13.49
N THR A 91 7.00 -10.09 -12.18
CA THR A 91 7.60 -11.18 -11.40
C THR A 91 6.48 -12.01 -10.77
N VAL A 92 6.70 -13.30 -10.55
CA VAL A 92 5.73 -14.16 -9.85
C VAL A 92 5.24 -13.50 -8.57
N GLY A 93 3.92 -13.43 -8.39
CA GLY A 93 3.23 -12.73 -7.29
C GLY A 93 2.87 -11.26 -7.56
N ASP A 94 3.40 -10.64 -8.62
CA ASP A 94 3.02 -9.28 -9.00
C ASP A 94 1.57 -9.21 -9.49
N ARG A 95 0.99 -8.02 -9.32
CA ARG A 95 -0.34 -7.67 -9.86
C ARG A 95 -0.24 -6.43 -10.72
N PHE A 96 -1.04 -6.39 -11.77
CA PHE A 96 -1.13 -5.25 -12.68
C PHE A 96 -2.53 -5.15 -13.27
N MET A 97 -2.99 -3.94 -13.53
CA MET A 97 -4.25 -3.66 -14.21
C MET A 97 -4.00 -2.61 -15.29
N PRO A 98 -4.12 -2.93 -16.58
CA PRO A 98 -4.10 -1.93 -17.64
C PRO A 98 -5.36 -1.06 -17.56
N ILE A 99 -5.23 0.22 -17.88
CA ILE A 99 -6.39 1.09 -18.03
C ILE A 99 -6.98 0.84 -19.41
N VAL A 100 -8.28 0.56 -19.47
CA VAL A 100 -9.06 0.39 -20.70
C VAL A 100 -9.76 1.70 -21.04
N THR A 101 -9.74 2.06 -22.30
CA THR A 101 -10.53 3.16 -22.84
C THR A 101 -11.31 2.63 -24.03
N MET A 102 -12.64 2.72 -23.98
CA MET A 102 -13.53 2.36 -25.07
C MET A 102 -13.98 3.59 -25.86
N SER A 103 -14.09 3.45 -27.15
CA SER A 103 -14.65 4.46 -28.06
C SER A 103 -15.94 3.95 -28.71
N PRO A 104 -16.87 4.86 -29.04
CA PRO A 104 -16.88 6.26 -28.66
C PRO A 104 -17.15 6.44 -27.14
N ALA A 105 -16.79 7.61 -26.59
CA ALA A 105 -16.90 7.86 -25.14
C ALA A 105 -18.36 7.77 -24.61
N ASN A 106 -19.36 7.96 -25.48
CA ASN A 106 -20.78 7.83 -25.17
C ASN A 106 -21.38 6.45 -25.53
N ALA A 107 -20.56 5.42 -25.78
CA ALA A 107 -21.04 4.06 -26.00
C ALA A 107 -21.96 3.61 -24.85
N SER A 108 -23.11 3.01 -25.24
CA SER A 108 -24.21 2.66 -24.33
C SER A 108 -23.86 1.52 -23.37
N ASN A 109 -23.05 0.57 -23.83
CA ASN A 109 -22.59 -0.56 -23.02
C ASN A 109 -21.05 -0.69 -23.12
N LYS A 110 -20.34 -0.47 -22.01
CA LYS A 110 -18.88 -0.58 -21.90
C LYS A 110 -18.42 -1.75 -21.06
N ALA A 111 -19.27 -2.76 -20.92
CA ALA A 111 -18.90 -3.97 -20.19
C ALA A 111 -17.77 -4.72 -20.92
N GLU A 112 -16.87 -5.29 -20.14
CA GLU A 112 -15.64 -5.93 -20.57
C GLU A 112 -15.66 -7.42 -20.22
N LYS A 113 -15.12 -8.25 -21.11
CA LYS A 113 -14.78 -9.65 -20.84
C LYS A 113 -13.28 -9.82 -20.93
N TRP A 114 -12.69 -10.44 -19.91
CA TRP A 114 -11.26 -10.65 -19.81
C TRP A 114 -10.91 -12.13 -19.84
N GLU A 115 -9.90 -12.50 -20.61
CA GLU A 115 -9.41 -13.88 -20.74
C GLU A 115 -7.89 -13.92 -20.79
N SER A 116 -7.29 -14.95 -20.22
CA SER A 116 -5.86 -15.23 -20.31
C SER A 116 -5.64 -16.48 -21.17
N SER A 117 -4.73 -16.40 -22.13
CA SER A 117 -4.35 -17.53 -22.99
C SER A 117 -3.64 -18.64 -22.21
N ASN A 118 -3.08 -18.34 -21.01
CA ASN A 118 -2.43 -19.31 -20.13
C ASN A 118 -2.57 -18.91 -18.66
N THR A 119 -3.58 -19.46 -18.00
CA THR A 119 -3.89 -19.17 -16.58
C THR A 119 -2.88 -19.76 -15.60
N ALA A 120 -2.00 -20.67 -16.03
CA ALA A 120 -0.87 -21.13 -15.23
C ALA A 120 0.23 -20.05 -15.13
N VAL A 121 0.43 -19.25 -16.18
CA VAL A 121 1.41 -18.15 -16.19
C VAL A 121 0.84 -16.91 -15.53
N ALA A 122 -0.36 -16.45 -15.95
CA ALA A 122 -1.03 -15.33 -15.31
C ALA A 122 -2.55 -15.51 -15.42
N THR A 123 -3.26 -15.17 -14.35
CA THR A 123 -4.73 -15.06 -14.32
C THR A 123 -5.17 -13.62 -14.47
N VAL A 124 -6.36 -13.40 -15.00
CA VAL A 124 -7.04 -12.11 -15.01
C VAL A 124 -8.45 -12.28 -14.43
N ASN A 125 -8.93 -11.32 -13.65
CA ASN A 125 -10.30 -11.31 -13.14
C ASN A 125 -11.21 -10.43 -14.04
N ASN A 126 -12.51 -10.40 -13.72
CA ASN A 126 -13.52 -9.64 -14.48
C ASN A 126 -13.30 -8.11 -14.47
N TYR A 127 -12.41 -7.60 -13.63
CA TYR A 127 -12.05 -6.18 -13.54
C TYR A 127 -10.73 -5.85 -14.24
N GLY A 128 -10.14 -6.81 -14.98
CA GLY A 128 -8.85 -6.61 -15.65
C GLY A 128 -7.62 -6.71 -14.73
N ASN A 129 -7.77 -7.15 -13.46
CA ASN A 129 -6.63 -7.36 -12.58
C ASN A 129 -5.88 -8.64 -12.97
N ILE A 130 -4.68 -8.48 -13.49
CA ILE A 130 -3.76 -9.54 -13.87
C ILE A 130 -2.93 -9.93 -12.65
N THR A 131 -2.80 -11.24 -12.38
CA THR A 131 -1.96 -11.79 -11.32
C THR A 131 -0.97 -12.77 -11.92
N ALA A 132 0.34 -12.49 -11.78
CA ALA A 132 1.44 -13.35 -12.22
C ALA A 132 1.55 -14.59 -11.31
N LYS A 133 1.56 -15.81 -11.90
CA LYS A 133 1.55 -17.09 -11.18
C LYS A 133 2.83 -17.89 -11.29
N SER A 134 3.37 -18.04 -12.51
CA SER A 134 4.61 -18.77 -12.78
C SER A 134 5.35 -18.14 -13.96
N ALA A 135 6.65 -18.38 -14.05
CA ALA A 135 7.45 -17.89 -15.17
C ALA A 135 6.94 -18.38 -16.52
N GLY A 136 7.00 -17.51 -17.52
CA GLY A 136 6.51 -17.77 -18.86
C GLY A 136 5.91 -16.55 -19.52
N SER A 137 5.19 -16.74 -20.62
CA SER A 137 4.50 -15.67 -21.32
C SER A 137 3.06 -16.08 -21.64
N CYS A 138 2.15 -15.13 -21.59
CA CYS A 138 0.77 -15.29 -22.04
C CYS A 138 0.25 -14.00 -22.63
N VAL A 139 -0.90 -14.10 -23.31
CA VAL A 139 -1.65 -12.95 -23.78
C VAL A 139 -2.93 -12.85 -22.97
N VAL A 140 -3.20 -11.65 -22.47
CA VAL A 140 -4.48 -11.31 -21.82
C VAL A 140 -5.28 -10.51 -22.81
N THR A 141 -6.51 -10.95 -23.10
CA THR A 141 -7.40 -10.32 -24.06
C THR A 141 -8.55 -9.65 -23.31
N VAL A 142 -8.84 -8.41 -23.64
CA VAL A 142 -10.09 -7.72 -23.29
C VAL A 142 -10.98 -7.64 -24.52
N THR A 143 -12.25 -8.03 -24.36
CA THR A 143 -13.25 -8.04 -25.43
C THR A 143 -14.44 -7.19 -24.98
N SER A 144 -14.99 -6.37 -25.88
CA SER A 144 -16.23 -5.66 -25.61
C SER A 144 -17.40 -6.65 -25.54
N VAL A 145 -18.23 -6.54 -24.50
CA VAL A 145 -19.47 -7.33 -24.40
C VAL A 145 -20.52 -6.82 -25.39
N ASP A 146 -20.50 -5.53 -25.72
CA ASP A 146 -21.38 -4.91 -26.69
C ASP A 146 -21.09 -5.34 -28.14
N ASN A 147 -19.81 -5.41 -28.49
CA ASN A 147 -19.35 -5.81 -29.83
C ASN A 147 -18.13 -6.77 -29.67
N PRO A 148 -18.36 -8.09 -29.71
CA PRO A 148 -17.32 -9.10 -29.51
C PRO A 148 -16.18 -9.10 -30.55
N ASP A 149 -16.36 -8.47 -31.70
CA ASP A 149 -15.31 -8.30 -32.70
C ASP A 149 -14.28 -7.25 -32.28
N ILE A 150 -14.65 -6.36 -31.38
CA ILE A 150 -13.77 -5.33 -30.82
C ILE A 150 -13.05 -5.88 -29.59
N LYS A 151 -11.74 -6.09 -29.72
CA LYS A 151 -10.86 -6.62 -28.68
C LYS A 151 -9.48 -5.95 -28.70
N ALA A 152 -8.79 -6.02 -27.58
CA ALA A 152 -7.38 -5.64 -27.47
C ALA A 152 -6.61 -6.69 -26.70
N GLU A 153 -5.34 -6.86 -27.05
CA GLU A 153 -4.45 -7.85 -26.46
C GLU A 153 -3.34 -7.15 -25.63
N PHE A 154 -3.00 -7.77 -24.51
CA PHE A 154 -1.95 -7.32 -23.60
C PHE A 154 -0.99 -8.49 -23.35
N LYS A 155 0.27 -8.34 -23.78
CA LYS A 155 1.29 -9.35 -23.59
C LYS A 155 1.87 -9.31 -22.19
N VAL A 156 1.84 -10.43 -21.49
CA VAL A 156 2.41 -10.61 -20.14
C VAL A 156 3.61 -11.54 -20.24
N THR A 157 4.75 -11.07 -19.74
CA THR A 157 5.92 -11.92 -19.48
C THR A 157 6.12 -11.99 -17.99
N VAL A 158 6.20 -13.18 -17.43
CA VAL A 158 6.43 -13.42 -16.01
C VAL A 158 7.79 -14.02 -15.79
N ASN A 159 8.60 -13.42 -14.95
CA ASN A 159 9.92 -13.93 -14.55
C ASN A 159 9.83 -14.53 -13.14
N GLU A 160 10.69 -15.54 -12.88
CA GLU A 160 10.93 -15.99 -11.51
C GLU A 160 11.55 -14.84 -10.67
N PRO A 161 11.25 -14.79 -9.36
CA PRO A 161 11.98 -13.90 -8.46
C PRO A 161 13.46 -14.26 -8.49
N VAL A 162 14.32 -13.26 -8.49
CA VAL A 162 15.76 -13.50 -8.30
C VAL A 162 15.95 -14.20 -6.96
N LYS A 163 16.65 -15.34 -6.95
CA LYS A 163 16.99 -16.04 -5.74
C LYS A 163 17.96 -15.16 -4.94
N VAL A 164 17.49 -14.71 -3.78
CA VAL A 164 18.25 -13.90 -2.85
C VAL A 164 18.51 -14.74 -1.61
N GLU A 165 19.76 -14.82 -1.18
CA GLU A 165 20.13 -15.44 0.09
C GLU A 165 20.17 -14.37 1.18
N MET A 166 19.58 -14.70 2.33
CA MET A 166 19.58 -13.82 3.50
C MET A 166 20.96 -13.84 4.16
N THR A 167 21.47 -12.67 4.49
CA THR A 167 22.77 -12.51 5.12
C THR A 167 22.62 -12.38 6.64
N TYR A 168 23.37 -13.18 7.37
CA TYR A 168 23.44 -13.12 8.83
C TYR A 168 24.87 -12.86 9.28
N MET A 169 25.04 -12.01 10.32
CA MET A 169 26.31 -11.75 11.01
C MET A 169 26.06 -11.81 12.50
N ASP A 170 26.81 -12.65 13.19
CA ASP A 170 26.62 -12.93 14.64
C ASP A 170 25.15 -13.24 15.01
N GLY A 171 24.45 -13.97 14.15
CA GLY A 171 23.02 -14.29 14.30
C GLY A 171 22.05 -13.15 13.97
N ILE A 172 22.52 -11.95 13.65
CA ILE A 172 21.69 -10.82 13.24
C ILE A 172 21.45 -10.87 11.75
N LEU A 173 20.17 -10.87 11.32
CA LEU A 173 19.78 -10.74 9.92
C LEU A 173 20.13 -9.33 9.43
N ILE A 174 21.03 -9.24 8.46
CA ILE A 174 21.47 -7.97 7.88
C ILE A 174 20.56 -7.62 6.68
N VAL A 175 20.00 -6.42 6.73
CA VAL A 175 19.18 -5.85 5.63
C VAL A 175 19.54 -4.38 5.48
N ASN A 176 20.06 -4.02 4.32
CA ASN A 176 20.34 -2.63 3.94
C ASN A 176 20.44 -2.55 2.41
N LYS A 177 20.95 -1.46 1.87
CA LYS A 177 21.02 -1.25 0.40
C LYS A 177 21.94 -2.25 -0.33
N THR A 178 22.82 -2.96 0.37
CA THR A 178 23.69 -4.00 -0.22
C THR A 178 23.10 -5.40 -0.03
N TYR A 179 22.43 -5.65 1.09
CA TYR A 179 21.98 -6.97 1.54
C TYR A 179 20.44 -7.07 1.46
N PRO A 180 19.89 -7.59 0.35
CA PRO A 180 18.44 -7.70 0.18
C PRO A 180 17.83 -8.90 0.87
N LEU A 181 16.50 -8.89 0.95
CA LEU A 181 15.64 -10.02 1.32
C LEU A 181 14.95 -10.60 0.09
N PRO A 182 14.64 -11.90 0.09
CA PRO A 182 13.80 -12.50 -0.93
C PRO A 182 12.44 -11.81 -1.03
N GLN A 183 11.91 -11.68 -2.26
CA GLN A 183 10.60 -11.06 -2.50
C GLN A 183 9.47 -11.76 -1.71
N ASN A 184 9.53 -13.07 -1.59
CA ASN A 184 8.54 -13.90 -0.89
C ASN A 184 8.79 -14.02 0.62
N TYR A 185 9.85 -13.40 1.18
CA TYR A 185 10.08 -13.38 2.62
C TYR A 185 9.03 -12.50 3.30
N ASN A 186 8.12 -13.13 4.04
CA ASN A 186 6.93 -12.50 4.60
C ASN A 186 6.61 -13.05 6.01
N PRO A 187 7.51 -12.84 7.01
CA PRO A 187 7.39 -13.42 8.34
C PRO A 187 6.29 -12.78 9.22
N GLY A 188 5.79 -11.60 8.85
CA GLY A 188 4.98 -10.78 9.74
C GLY A 188 5.83 -10.08 10.81
N VAL A 189 5.18 -9.54 11.84
CA VAL A 189 5.87 -8.94 13.00
C VAL A 189 6.54 -10.05 13.81
N ASN A 190 7.81 -9.88 14.13
CA ASN A 190 8.54 -10.84 15.00
C ASN A 190 7.98 -10.77 16.44
N PRO A 191 7.52 -11.90 17.04
CA PRO A 191 6.88 -11.90 18.34
C PRO A 191 7.83 -11.48 19.49
N GLU A 192 9.11 -11.87 19.41
CA GLU A 192 10.11 -11.50 20.42
C GLU A 192 10.40 -10.00 20.40
N ALA A 193 10.62 -9.44 19.19
CA ALA A 193 10.81 -8.02 19.01
C ALA A 193 9.59 -7.21 19.48
N LYS A 194 8.38 -7.71 19.20
CA LYS A 194 7.14 -7.07 19.68
C LYS A 194 7.04 -7.09 21.21
N ALA A 195 7.33 -8.20 21.86
CA ALA A 195 7.33 -8.31 23.32
C ALA A 195 8.39 -7.40 23.97
N ALA A 196 9.58 -7.29 23.36
CA ALA A 196 10.62 -6.36 23.79
C ALA A 196 10.20 -4.89 23.64
N LEU A 197 9.52 -4.56 22.53
CA LEU A 197 8.97 -3.22 22.28
C LEU A 197 7.92 -2.83 23.32
N ASP A 198 7.03 -3.76 23.68
CA ASP A 198 5.99 -3.50 24.69
C ASP A 198 6.61 -3.26 26.08
N LYS A 199 7.64 -4.01 26.44
CA LYS A 199 8.40 -3.77 27.68
C LYS A 199 9.09 -2.40 27.66
N MET A 200 9.68 -2.00 26.53
CA MET A 200 10.31 -0.70 26.36
C MET A 200 9.29 0.44 26.54
N PHE A 201 8.10 0.34 25.93
CA PHE A 201 7.05 1.35 26.07
C PHE A 201 6.50 1.42 27.49
N ALA A 202 6.35 0.28 28.16
CA ALA A 202 5.93 0.21 29.56
C ALA A 202 6.93 0.90 30.50
N ALA A 203 8.22 0.70 30.28
CA ALA A 203 9.28 1.34 31.06
C ALA A 203 9.30 2.86 30.85
N ALA A 204 9.24 3.34 29.61
CA ALA A 204 9.17 4.77 29.28
C ALA A 204 7.97 5.45 29.95
N LYS A 205 6.82 4.76 29.95
CA LYS A 205 5.62 5.23 30.65
C LYS A 205 5.79 5.28 32.17
N ALA A 206 6.39 4.25 32.76
CA ALA A 206 6.60 4.17 34.20
C ALA A 206 7.63 5.20 34.71
N GLU A 207 8.74 5.40 33.95
CA GLU A 207 9.83 6.28 34.35
C GLU A 207 9.53 7.76 34.17
N GLN A 208 8.89 8.14 33.06
CA GLN A 208 8.70 9.54 32.67
C GLN A 208 7.29 9.87 32.14
N ASN A 209 6.33 8.95 32.30
CA ASN A 209 4.95 9.08 31.79
C ASN A 209 4.89 9.36 30.27
N LEU A 210 5.87 8.83 29.50
CA LEU A 210 5.93 9.02 28.06
C LEU A 210 4.89 8.17 27.35
N LYS A 211 4.32 8.71 26.28
CA LYS A 211 3.34 8.01 25.43
C LYS A 211 4.00 7.59 24.12
N MET A 212 4.13 6.29 23.93
CA MET A 212 4.71 5.73 22.72
C MET A 212 3.75 4.79 22.03
N TRP A 213 3.79 4.77 20.71
CA TRP A 213 3.02 3.85 19.84
C TRP A 213 3.82 3.51 18.60
N VAL A 214 3.43 2.43 17.93
CA VAL A 214 3.99 2.05 16.63
C VAL A 214 3.28 2.83 15.54
N CYS A 215 4.03 3.63 14.78
CA CYS A 215 3.55 4.28 13.57
C CYS A 215 3.62 3.35 12.35
N SER A 216 4.72 2.60 12.24
CA SER A 216 4.95 1.62 11.17
C SER A 216 5.71 0.42 11.73
N GLY A 217 5.24 -0.78 11.42
CA GLY A 217 5.88 -2.04 11.81
C GLY A 217 6.23 -2.87 10.58
N PHE A 218 5.84 -4.16 10.58
CA PHE A 218 6.06 -5.04 9.46
C PHE A 218 5.46 -4.49 8.15
N ARG A 219 6.25 -4.61 7.07
CA ARG A 219 5.85 -4.16 5.73
C ARG A 219 6.31 -5.17 4.69
N SER A 220 5.38 -5.84 4.01
CA SER A 220 5.73 -6.81 2.97
C SER A 220 6.46 -6.18 1.78
N TYR A 221 7.15 -6.99 1.00
CA TYR A 221 7.80 -6.57 -0.26
C TYR A 221 6.84 -5.79 -1.17
N THR A 222 5.61 -6.27 -1.35
CA THR A 222 4.63 -5.64 -2.24
C THR A 222 4.19 -4.27 -1.74
N VAL A 223 3.98 -4.13 -0.43
CA VAL A 223 3.64 -2.85 0.20
C VAL A 223 4.82 -1.87 0.06
N GLN A 224 6.05 -2.32 0.32
CA GLN A 224 7.25 -1.52 0.13
C GLN A 224 7.42 -1.08 -1.33
N LYS A 225 7.16 -1.96 -2.30
CA LYS A 225 7.20 -1.64 -3.74
C LYS A 225 6.23 -0.51 -4.11
N SER A 226 5.00 -0.59 -3.61
CA SER A 226 3.98 0.45 -3.85
C SER A 226 4.38 1.79 -3.23
N LEU A 227 4.87 1.76 -1.98
CA LEU A 227 5.31 2.93 -1.24
C LEU A 227 6.51 3.59 -1.92
N TYR A 228 7.58 2.84 -2.20
CA TYR A 228 8.77 3.34 -2.88
C TYR A 228 8.45 3.95 -4.23
N ASN A 229 7.63 3.26 -5.06
CA ASN A 229 7.22 3.78 -6.36
C ASN A 229 6.42 5.09 -6.25
N SER A 230 5.65 5.28 -5.18
CA SER A 230 4.94 6.55 -4.95
C SER A 230 5.91 7.69 -4.66
N TYR A 231 6.97 7.43 -3.89
CA TYR A 231 8.03 8.38 -3.61
C TYR A 231 8.85 8.71 -4.85
N VAL A 232 9.20 7.69 -5.65
CA VAL A 232 9.90 7.92 -6.92
C VAL A 232 9.10 8.80 -7.88
N ARG A 233 7.79 8.59 -7.98
CA ARG A 233 6.92 9.46 -8.81
C ARG A 233 6.87 10.90 -8.32
N ARG A 234 6.95 11.11 -7.00
CA ARG A 234 6.87 12.44 -6.39
C ARG A 234 8.21 13.18 -6.42
N ASP A 235 9.30 12.51 -6.04
CA ASP A 235 10.58 13.14 -5.70
C ASP A 235 11.74 12.69 -6.60
N GLY A 236 11.54 11.69 -7.44
CA GLY A 236 12.59 11.03 -8.21
C GLY A 236 13.35 9.97 -7.41
N ALA A 237 13.95 8.99 -8.09
CA ALA A 237 14.60 7.84 -7.46
C ALA A 237 15.76 8.25 -6.53
N LYS A 238 16.61 9.18 -6.95
CA LYS A 238 17.77 9.65 -6.15
C LYS A 238 17.35 10.27 -4.81
N ALA A 239 16.27 11.02 -4.78
CA ALA A 239 15.76 11.60 -3.53
C ALA A 239 15.06 10.53 -2.69
N ALA A 240 14.23 9.67 -3.30
CA ALA A 240 13.53 8.59 -2.62
C ALA A 240 14.48 7.62 -1.92
N ASP A 241 15.60 7.27 -2.55
CA ASP A 241 16.61 6.36 -1.99
C ASP A 241 17.21 6.86 -0.66
N ARG A 242 17.16 8.16 -0.36
CA ARG A 242 17.71 8.70 0.90
C ARG A 242 16.84 8.43 2.13
N TYR A 243 15.54 8.20 1.94
CA TYR A 243 14.58 8.06 3.05
C TYR A 243 13.63 6.85 2.91
N SER A 244 13.75 6.09 1.83
CA SER A 244 12.94 4.89 1.62
C SER A 244 13.75 3.81 0.94
N ALA A 245 13.69 2.61 1.47
CA ALA A 245 14.33 1.45 0.88
C ALA A 245 13.65 1.04 -0.42
N ARG A 246 14.44 0.57 -1.40
CA ARG A 246 13.91 -0.17 -2.55
C ARG A 246 13.23 -1.46 -2.07
N PRO A 247 12.27 -2.03 -2.83
CA PRO A 247 11.64 -3.32 -2.48
C PRO A 247 12.68 -4.42 -2.28
N GLY A 248 12.57 -5.17 -1.18
CA GLY A 248 13.55 -6.17 -0.78
C GLY A 248 14.70 -5.65 0.09
N TYR A 249 14.89 -4.35 0.23
CA TYR A 249 15.97 -3.74 1.00
C TYR A 249 15.50 -3.02 2.28
N SER A 250 14.24 -3.21 2.66
CA SER A 250 13.64 -2.58 3.83
C SER A 250 13.74 -3.48 5.06
N GLU A 251 14.25 -2.95 6.18
CA GLU A 251 14.23 -3.64 7.47
C GLU A 251 12.82 -3.93 7.99
N HIS A 252 11.81 -3.15 7.60
CA HIS A 252 10.41 -3.44 7.93
C HIS A 252 9.93 -4.79 7.39
N GLN A 253 10.54 -5.30 6.30
CA GLN A 253 10.21 -6.62 5.77
C GLN A 253 10.67 -7.75 6.69
N THR A 254 11.61 -7.49 7.62
CA THR A 254 12.07 -8.48 8.60
C THR A 254 11.08 -8.72 9.74
N GLY A 255 10.17 -7.77 9.99
CA GLY A 255 9.35 -7.74 11.19
C GLY A 255 10.10 -7.36 12.47
N LEU A 256 11.35 -6.93 12.33
CA LEU A 256 12.25 -6.55 13.45
C LEU A 256 12.45 -5.03 13.56
N ALA A 257 11.92 -4.24 12.64
CA ALA A 257 12.02 -2.78 12.65
C ALA A 257 10.67 -2.11 12.91
N PHE A 258 10.70 -1.04 13.69
CA PHE A 258 9.51 -0.28 14.08
C PHE A 258 9.80 1.22 14.02
N ASP A 259 8.88 1.96 13.40
CA ASP A 259 8.85 3.41 13.48
C ASP A 259 7.96 3.81 14.66
N ILE A 260 8.50 4.62 15.56
CA ILE A 260 7.86 4.98 16.83
C ILE A 260 7.33 6.41 16.75
N ASN A 261 6.10 6.61 17.20
CA ASN A 261 5.35 7.88 17.24
C ASN A 261 5.19 8.51 15.86
N TYR A 262 6.13 9.38 15.44
CA TYR A 262 6.05 10.14 14.20
C TYR A 262 7.22 9.79 13.29
N ALA A 263 6.97 9.27 12.10
CA ALA A 263 7.99 9.03 11.07
C ALA A 263 8.34 10.33 10.33
N ASP A 264 8.70 11.36 11.08
CA ASP A 264 9.14 12.66 10.58
C ASP A 264 10.04 13.40 11.59
N TYR A 265 10.72 14.46 11.14
CA TYR A 265 11.69 15.19 11.96
C TYR A 265 11.12 15.92 13.18
N ARG A 266 9.81 16.06 13.33
CA ARG A 266 9.19 16.60 14.54
C ARG A 266 9.48 15.72 15.75
N PHE A 267 9.73 14.43 15.53
CA PHE A 267 10.05 13.49 16.59
C PHE A 267 11.43 13.74 17.22
N LYS A 268 12.42 14.21 16.46
CA LYS A 268 13.83 14.42 16.89
C LYS A 268 14.00 15.10 18.25
N ASN A 269 13.19 16.12 18.53
CA ASN A 269 13.37 16.96 19.73
C ASN A 269 12.42 16.59 20.88
N THR A 270 11.60 15.55 20.72
CA THR A 270 10.65 15.11 21.74
C THR A 270 11.37 14.43 22.90
N THR A 271 10.72 14.41 24.07
CA THR A 271 11.22 13.69 25.22
C THR A 271 11.29 12.19 24.96
N GLU A 272 10.32 11.67 24.19
CA GLU A 272 10.28 10.27 23.76
C GLU A 272 11.50 9.88 22.91
N ALA A 273 11.87 10.70 21.92
CA ALA A 273 13.05 10.44 21.09
C ALA A 273 14.35 10.45 21.90
N LYS A 274 14.48 11.40 22.84
CA LYS A 274 15.65 11.46 23.75
C LYS A 274 15.71 10.26 24.67
N TRP A 275 14.57 9.83 25.23
CA TRP A 275 14.52 8.66 26.08
C TRP A 275 14.87 7.38 25.31
N LEU A 276 14.31 7.21 24.10
CA LEU A 276 14.60 6.07 23.24
C LEU A 276 16.07 6.01 22.86
N ALA A 277 16.67 7.12 22.44
CA ALA A 277 18.09 7.17 22.09
C ALA A 277 19.01 6.74 23.26
N ALA A 278 18.61 7.02 24.50
CA ALA A 278 19.38 6.66 25.69
C ALA A 278 19.06 5.27 26.26
N ASN A 279 17.92 4.66 25.95
CA ASN A 279 17.44 3.49 26.67
C ASN A 279 17.05 2.29 25.79
N ALA A 280 16.82 2.47 24.49
CA ALA A 280 16.29 1.43 23.62
C ALA A 280 17.17 0.18 23.57
N TYR A 281 18.51 0.33 23.70
CA TYR A 281 19.45 -0.79 23.71
C TYR A 281 19.21 -1.77 24.87
N LYS A 282 18.69 -1.31 26.01
CA LYS A 282 18.35 -2.14 27.17
C LYS A 282 17.25 -3.16 26.86
N TYR A 283 16.48 -2.91 25.82
CA TYR A 283 15.38 -3.73 25.34
C TYR A 283 15.69 -4.42 24.00
N GLY A 284 16.96 -4.38 23.56
CA GLY A 284 17.41 -5.05 22.36
C GLY A 284 17.25 -4.25 21.06
N PHE A 285 16.97 -2.94 21.15
CA PHE A 285 16.81 -2.07 19.99
C PHE A 285 18.00 -1.12 19.81
N ILE A 286 18.35 -0.86 18.55
CA ILE A 286 19.30 0.16 18.15
C ILE A 286 18.59 1.28 17.39
N LEU A 287 19.05 2.54 17.57
CA LEU A 287 18.71 3.64 16.66
C LEU A 287 19.43 3.37 15.33
N ARG A 288 18.68 2.97 14.32
CA ARG A 288 19.26 2.37 13.11
C ARG A 288 19.98 3.34 12.21
N TYR A 289 19.47 4.56 12.09
CA TYR A 289 19.99 5.61 11.20
C TYR A 289 20.32 6.88 11.98
N PRO A 290 21.48 6.92 12.67
CA PRO A 290 21.88 8.04 13.52
C PRO A 290 22.21 9.31 12.72
N GLU A 291 22.15 10.45 13.40
CA GLU A 291 22.50 11.74 12.80
C GLU A 291 23.97 11.79 12.36
N GLY A 292 24.22 12.31 11.17
CA GLY A 292 25.58 12.41 10.60
C GLY A 292 26.13 11.13 9.96
N LYS A 293 25.36 10.03 9.94
CA LYS A 293 25.80 8.72 9.44
C LYS A 293 25.20 8.33 8.08
N GLU A 294 24.59 9.28 7.34
CA GLU A 294 23.96 9.00 6.04
C GLU A 294 24.92 8.40 5.01
N SER A 295 26.17 8.84 4.98
CA SER A 295 27.18 8.31 4.05
C SER A 295 27.56 6.86 4.33
N ILE A 296 27.29 6.34 5.53
CA ILE A 296 27.59 4.99 5.98
C ILE A 296 26.36 4.10 5.82
N THR A 297 25.22 4.53 6.40
CA THR A 297 23.98 3.75 6.41
C THR A 297 23.22 3.81 5.08
N GLY A 298 23.53 4.84 4.27
CA GLY A 298 22.80 5.14 3.03
C GLY A 298 21.45 5.84 3.26
N TYR A 299 21.05 6.08 4.52
CA TYR A 299 19.79 6.73 4.88
C TYR A 299 20.03 7.99 5.71
N MET A 300 19.17 8.97 5.50
CA MET A 300 19.16 10.17 6.33
C MET A 300 18.86 9.82 7.79
N TYR A 301 19.09 10.75 8.71
CA TYR A 301 18.76 10.57 10.12
C TYR A 301 17.27 10.28 10.32
N GLU A 302 16.95 9.18 10.99
CA GLU A 302 15.58 8.76 11.30
C GLU A 302 15.42 8.49 12.80
N PRO A 303 15.13 9.53 13.63
CA PRO A 303 15.02 9.40 15.09
C PRO A 303 13.89 8.45 15.55
N TRP A 304 13.01 8.08 14.66
CA TRP A 304 11.85 7.19 14.91
C TRP A 304 12.15 5.73 14.62
N HIS A 305 13.17 5.40 13.78
CA HIS A 305 13.40 4.05 13.26
C HIS A 305 14.32 3.24 14.20
N TYR A 306 13.71 2.24 14.85
CA TYR A 306 14.40 1.34 15.79
C TYR A 306 14.39 -0.08 15.27
N ARG A 307 15.59 -0.71 15.26
CA ARG A 307 15.81 -2.08 14.83
C ARG A 307 16.11 -2.99 16.03
N TYR A 308 15.36 -4.09 16.16
CA TYR A 308 15.63 -5.15 17.14
C TYR A 308 16.78 -6.05 16.66
N VAL A 309 17.79 -6.23 17.51
CA VAL A 309 18.97 -7.06 17.27
C VAL A 309 19.28 -7.96 18.47
N GLY A 310 18.40 -8.00 19.50
CA GLY A 310 18.62 -8.69 20.76
C GLY A 310 19.40 -7.82 21.77
N VAL A 311 19.18 -8.06 23.06
CA VAL A 311 19.68 -7.19 24.14
C VAL A 311 21.20 -7.13 24.19
N GLU A 312 21.87 -8.27 24.04
CA GLU A 312 23.33 -8.33 24.11
C GLU A 312 23.99 -7.57 22.96
N SER A 313 23.52 -7.80 21.72
CA SER A 313 24.03 -7.14 20.53
C SER A 313 23.73 -5.65 20.53
N ALA A 314 22.50 -5.27 20.92
CA ALA A 314 22.11 -3.86 21.03
C ALA A 314 23.01 -3.11 22.02
N LYS A 315 23.35 -3.72 23.16
CA LYS A 315 24.25 -3.12 24.13
C LYS A 315 25.65 -2.93 23.56
N LYS A 316 26.22 -3.95 22.90
CA LYS A 316 27.55 -3.87 22.30
C LYS A 316 27.62 -2.77 21.23
N ILE A 317 26.62 -2.68 20.37
CA ILE A 317 26.52 -1.66 19.32
C ILE A 317 26.38 -0.27 19.95
N PHE A 318 25.51 -0.12 20.95
CA PHE A 318 25.32 1.14 21.66
C PHE A 318 26.61 1.62 22.34
N ASP A 319 27.28 0.75 23.08
CA ASP A 319 28.52 1.07 23.80
C ASP A 319 29.69 1.44 22.86
N SER A 320 29.69 0.89 21.64
CA SER A 320 30.69 1.21 20.61
C SER A 320 30.47 2.58 19.95
N GLY A 321 29.25 3.12 19.97
CA GLY A 321 28.87 4.33 19.25
C GLY A 321 28.87 4.17 17.73
N LEU A 322 28.93 2.94 17.21
CA LEU A 322 28.99 2.60 15.80
C LEU A 322 27.59 2.34 15.23
N THR A 323 27.41 2.57 13.93
CA THR A 323 26.25 2.05 13.19
C THR A 323 26.38 0.54 13.01
N LEU A 324 25.29 -0.12 12.59
CA LEU A 324 25.32 -1.55 12.27
C LEU A 324 26.34 -1.86 11.17
N GLU A 325 26.46 -0.97 10.18
CA GLU A 325 27.43 -1.10 9.09
C GLU A 325 28.87 -1.00 9.59
N GLU A 326 29.17 0.01 10.41
CA GLU A 326 30.52 0.18 10.99
C GLU A 326 30.89 -0.98 11.93
N TYR A 327 29.94 -1.46 12.73
CA TYR A 327 30.14 -2.53 13.69
C TYR A 327 30.55 -3.85 13.02
N PHE A 328 29.94 -4.16 11.86
CA PHE A 328 30.25 -5.36 11.08
C PHE A 328 31.24 -5.12 9.93
N GLY A 329 31.71 -3.91 9.71
CA GLY A 329 32.62 -3.57 8.60
C GLY A 329 31.99 -3.79 7.23
N ILE A 330 30.68 -3.50 7.06
CA ILE A 330 29.92 -3.72 5.83
C ILE A 330 29.51 -2.42 5.18
N THR A 331 29.10 -2.50 3.91
CA THR A 331 28.60 -1.35 3.13
C THR A 331 27.07 -1.32 3.06
N SER A 332 26.53 -0.13 2.77
CA SER A 332 25.12 0.09 2.49
C SER A 332 24.96 0.95 1.25
N SER A 333 25.06 0.31 0.07
CA SER A 333 24.88 0.95 -1.23
C SER A 333 24.20 0.02 -2.20
N TYR A 334 23.32 0.55 -3.06
CA TYR A 334 22.77 -0.25 -4.14
C TYR A 334 23.87 -0.52 -5.18
N GLY A 335 23.97 -1.77 -5.63
CA GLY A 335 24.80 -2.10 -6.78
C GLY A 335 24.35 -1.27 -7.98
N GLY A 336 25.33 -0.77 -8.75
CA GLY A 336 25.09 0.01 -9.96
C GLY A 336 24.47 -0.83 -11.08
#